data_6386cbf132b79b9a9ebef300857c27c3
#
_entry.id   6386cbf132b79b9a9ebef300857c27c3
#
_cell.length_a   1.000
_cell.length_b   1.000
_cell.length_c   1.000
_cell.angle_alpha   90.00
_cell.angle_beta   90.00
_cell.angle_gamma   90.00
#
_symmetry.space_group_name_H-M   'P 1'
#
loop_
_entity.id
_entity.type
_entity.pdbx_description
1 polymer ?
#
loop_
_entity_poly.entity_id
_entity_poly.type
_entity_poly.pdbx_seq_one_letter_code
_entity_poly.pdbx_strand_id
1 'polypeptide(L)'
;MFDTFAYLITSLRKDFTEFCNEKLQEMGLTQGLLFFILYAGKHPQCSPKELTEALHMDAGYCARTLAKLEEKGFLVQERNPADRRARMVTLTEEGEKVFHASYDLFVQWDKEVLKYLTPSQKVELMGTMKKIAAERRQMRHV
;
A
#
# COMPACT_ATOMS: atom_id res chain seq x y z
N MET A 1 -1.09 1.78 31.52
CA MET A 1 -2.19 1.10 30.84
C MET A 1 -2.00 1.03 29.32
N PHE A 2 -1.43 2.05 28.75
CA PHE A 2 -1.26 2.14 27.28
C PHE A 2 0.17 1.83 26.82
N ASP A 3 0.78 0.84 27.46
CA ASP A 3 2.18 0.47 27.27
C ASP A 3 2.32 -0.90 26.62
N THR A 4 1.34 -1.25 25.78
CA THR A 4 1.38 -2.51 25.03
C THR A 4 1.80 -2.25 23.58
N PHE A 5 2.47 -3.23 22.99
CA PHE A 5 2.85 -3.20 21.57
C PHE A 5 1.62 -2.95 20.68
N ALA A 6 0.50 -3.62 20.98
CA ALA A 6 -0.75 -3.46 20.24
C ALA A 6 -1.26 -2.01 20.26
N TYR A 7 -1.21 -1.35 21.41
CA TYR A 7 -1.61 0.04 21.53
C TYR A 7 -0.68 0.96 20.72
N LEU A 8 0.63 0.76 20.83
CA LEU A 8 1.61 1.56 20.09
C LEU A 8 1.44 1.43 18.58
N ILE A 9 1.23 0.22 18.09
CA ILE A 9 0.99 -0.02 16.66
C ILE A 9 -0.32 0.66 16.20
N THR A 10 -1.37 0.58 17.00
CA THR A 10 -2.66 1.22 16.68
C THR A 10 -2.52 2.74 16.64
N SER A 11 -1.80 3.32 17.60
CA SER A 11 -1.54 4.75 17.68
C SER A 11 -0.72 5.25 16.47
N LEU A 12 0.35 4.54 16.14
CA LEU A 12 1.20 4.88 14.99
C LEU A 12 0.45 4.75 13.66
N ARG A 13 -0.38 3.71 13.54
CA ARG A 13 -1.22 3.54 12.35
C ARG A 13 -2.19 4.71 12.17
N LYS A 14 -2.80 5.16 13.26
CA LYS A 14 -3.70 6.32 13.23
C LYS A 14 -2.96 7.57 12.76
N ASP A 15 -1.80 7.84 13.34
CA ASP A 15 -0.96 8.97 12.95
C ASP A 15 -0.57 8.91 11.47
N PHE A 16 -0.14 7.77 10.99
CA PHE A 16 0.19 7.55 9.59
C PHE A 16 -1.02 7.77 8.67
N THR A 17 -2.19 7.26 9.08
CA THR A 17 -3.42 7.42 8.29
C THR A 17 -3.81 8.90 8.18
N GLU A 18 -3.75 9.64 9.27
CA GLU A 18 -4.05 11.08 9.29
C GLU A 18 -3.06 11.85 8.41
N PHE A 19 -1.79 11.55 8.52
CA PHE A 19 -0.74 12.16 7.71
C PHE A 19 -0.97 11.90 6.21
N CYS A 20 -1.24 10.66 5.83
CA CYS A 20 -1.49 10.29 4.44
C CYS A 20 -2.77 10.95 3.90
N ASN A 21 -3.85 10.93 4.67
CA ASN A 21 -5.13 11.47 4.21
C ASN A 21 -5.06 12.96 3.92
N GLU A 22 -4.35 13.75 4.71
CA GLU A 22 -4.15 15.17 4.44
C GLU A 22 -3.53 15.41 3.06
N LYS A 23 -2.53 14.59 2.71
CA LYS A 23 -1.83 14.72 1.43
C LYS A 23 -2.61 14.11 0.27
N LEU A 24 -3.27 12.97 0.51
CA LEU A 24 -4.00 12.24 -0.52
C LEU A 24 -5.31 12.91 -0.93
N GLN A 25 -5.94 13.66 -0.03
CA GLN A 25 -7.15 14.43 -0.36
C GLN A 25 -6.93 15.39 -1.51
N GLU A 26 -5.76 16.02 -1.57
CA GLU A 26 -5.38 16.93 -2.66
C GLU A 26 -5.34 16.20 -4.01
N MET A 27 -5.09 14.90 -4.00
CA MET A 27 -5.04 14.05 -5.19
C MET A 27 -6.35 13.28 -5.45
N GLY A 28 -7.39 13.51 -4.64
CA GLY A 28 -8.67 12.83 -4.78
C GLY A 28 -8.66 11.37 -4.32
N LEU A 29 -7.75 11.01 -3.43
CA LEU A 29 -7.54 9.64 -2.99
C LEU A 29 -7.70 9.48 -1.48
N THR A 30 -7.85 8.23 -1.06
CA THR A 30 -7.79 7.80 0.34
C THR A 30 -6.65 6.80 0.52
N GLN A 31 -6.24 6.57 1.75
CA GLN A 31 -5.20 5.56 2.05
C GLN A 31 -5.59 4.16 1.54
N GLY A 32 -6.88 3.81 1.61
CA GLY A 32 -7.36 2.51 1.12
C GLY A 32 -7.12 2.30 -0.36
N LEU A 33 -7.23 3.36 -1.16
CA LEU A 33 -6.97 3.30 -2.61
C LEU A 33 -5.47 3.31 -2.93
N LEU A 34 -4.67 3.89 -2.05
CA LEU A 34 -3.24 4.08 -2.24
C LEU A 34 -2.50 2.76 -2.44
N PHE A 35 -2.81 1.73 -1.64
CA PHE A 35 -2.10 0.45 -1.71
C PHE A 35 -2.28 -0.26 -3.05
N PHE A 36 -3.42 -0.08 -3.71
CA PHE A 36 -3.66 -0.59 -5.06
C PHE A 36 -2.72 0.06 -6.07
N ILE A 37 -2.57 1.37 -5.98
CA ILE A 37 -1.67 2.14 -6.85
C ILE A 37 -0.22 1.76 -6.61
N LEU A 38 0.18 1.63 -5.34
CA LEU A 38 1.54 1.24 -4.97
C LEU A 38 1.90 -0.16 -5.49
N TYR A 39 0.97 -1.11 -5.35
CA TYR A 39 1.21 -2.46 -5.86
C TYR A 39 1.31 -2.47 -7.40
N ALA A 40 0.35 -1.85 -8.07
CA ALA A 40 0.34 -1.79 -9.53
C ALA A 40 1.56 -1.07 -10.11
N GLY A 41 2.05 -0.05 -9.42
CA GLY A 41 3.26 0.67 -9.82
C GLY A 41 4.53 -0.16 -9.69
N LYS A 42 4.62 -1.00 -8.66
CA LYS A 42 5.75 -1.91 -8.45
C LYS A 42 5.69 -3.17 -9.30
N HIS A 43 4.50 -3.57 -9.70
CA HIS A 43 4.25 -4.79 -10.47
C HIS A 43 3.47 -4.46 -11.74
N PRO A 44 4.12 -3.81 -12.73
CA PRO A 44 3.45 -3.47 -13.99
C PRO A 44 2.83 -4.71 -14.64
N GLN A 45 1.63 -4.55 -15.19
CA GLN A 45 0.88 -5.62 -15.82
C GLN A 45 0.46 -6.75 -14.86
N CYS A 46 0.36 -6.47 -13.56
CA CYS A 46 -0.14 -7.44 -12.59
C CYS A 46 -1.61 -7.79 -12.86
N SER A 47 -2.03 -8.99 -12.49
CA SER A 47 -3.42 -9.39 -12.59
C SER A 47 -4.21 -8.91 -11.35
N PRO A 48 -5.54 -8.71 -11.45
CA PRO A 48 -6.37 -8.47 -10.28
C PRO A 48 -6.25 -9.57 -9.22
N LYS A 49 -6.05 -10.82 -9.64
CA LYS A 49 -5.86 -11.95 -8.74
C LYS A 49 -4.56 -11.81 -7.93
N GLU A 50 -3.45 -11.49 -8.58
CA GLU A 50 -2.17 -11.25 -7.89
C GLU A 50 -2.30 -10.13 -6.87
N LEU A 51 -2.97 -9.05 -7.25
CA LEU A 51 -3.18 -7.89 -6.40
C LEU A 51 -4.04 -8.24 -5.18
N THR A 52 -5.13 -8.99 -5.38
CA THR A 52 -6.01 -9.48 -4.33
C THR A 52 -5.23 -10.33 -3.31
N GLU A 53 -4.42 -11.26 -3.79
CA GLU A 53 -3.60 -12.13 -2.95
C GLU A 53 -2.54 -11.35 -2.18
N ALA A 54 -1.85 -10.43 -2.85
CA ALA A 54 -0.79 -9.63 -2.24
C ALA A 54 -1.29 -8.69 -1.15
N LEU A 55 -2.46 -8.08 -1.36
CA LEU A 55 -3.06 -7.15 -0.40
C LEU A 55 -3.92 -7.84 0.66
N HIS A 56 -4.10 -9.17 0.57
CA HIS A 56 -4.90 -9.96 1.51
C HIS A 56 -6.32 -9.41 1.68
N MET A 57 -6.95 -9.05 0.56
CA MET A 57 -8.29 -8.46 0.54
C MET A 57 -9.28 -9.38 -0.16
N ASP A 58 -10.57 -9.13 0.06
CA ASP A 58 -11.65 -9.82 -0.62
C ASP A 58 -11.63 -9.52 -2.13
N ALA A 59 -11.84 -10.53 -2.96
CA ALA A 59 -11.82 -10.41 -4.41
C ALA A 59 -12.89 -9.44 -4.94
N GLY A 60 -14.09 -9.46 -4.34
CA GLY A 60 -15.16 -8.54 -4.70
C GLY A 60 -14.82 -7.09 -4.38
N TYR A 61 -14.24 -6.86 -3.21
CA TYR A 61 -13.77 -5.53 -2.81
C TYR A 61 -12.67 -5.02 -3.75
N CYS A 62 -11.71 -5.88 -4.10
CA CYS A 62 -10.64 -5.52 -5.02
C CYS A 62 -11.17 -5.17 -6.41
N ALA A 63 -12.12 -5.97 -6.93
CA ALA A 63 -12.75 -5.70 -8.23
C ALA A 63 -13.45 -4.34 -8.25
N ARG A 64 -14.21 -4.01 -7.21
CA ARG A 64 -14.89 -2.71 -7.10
C ARG A 64 -13.90 -1.56 -6.98
N THR A 65 -12.84 -1.75 -6.21
CA THR A 65 -11.80 -0.73 -6.01
C THR A 65 -11.03 -0.47 -7.30
N LEU A 66 -10.66 -1.51 -8.04
CA LEU A 66 -10.00 -1.37 -9.34
C LEU A 66 -10.90 -0.64 -10.35
N ALA A 67 -12.18 -0.97 -10.39
CA ALA A 67 -13.15 -0.28 -11.25
C ALA A 67 -13.26 1.20 -10.90
N LYS A 68 -13.27 1.53 -9.62
CA LYS A 68 -13.30 2.91 -9.13
C LYS A 68 -12.03 3.69 -9.52
N LEU A 69 -10.87 3.07 -9.39
CA LEU A 69 -9.60 3.68 -9.78
C LEU A 69 -9.50 3.87 -11.29
N GLU A 70 -10.04 2.94 -12.07
CA GLU A 70 -10.13 3.07 -13.53
C GLU A 70 -11.06 4.22 -13.93
N GLU A 71 -12.23 4.32 -13.30
CA GLU A 71 -13.16 5.43 -13.51
C GLU A 71 -12.52 6.79 -13.19
N LYS A 72 -11.71 6.84 -12.13
CA LYS A 72 -10.97 8.06 -11.74
C LYS A 72 -9.77 8.36 -12.65
N GLY A 73 -9.41 7.46 -13.54
CA GLY A 73 -8.34 7.68 -14.51
C GLY A 73 -6.93 7.35 -14.01
N PHE A 74 -6.78 6.60 -12.92
CA PHE A 74 -5.48 6.25 -12.36
C PHE A 74 -4.89 4.96 -12.92
N LEU A 75 -5.72 4.07 -13.43
CA LEU A 75 -5.27 2.81 -14.03
C LEU A 75 -6.22 2.38 -15.15
N VAL A 76 -5.77 1.41 -15.93
CA VAL A 76 -6.58 0.72 -16.91
C VAL A 76 -6.47 -0.79 -16.69
N GLN A 77 -7.57 -1.49 -16.97
CA GLN A 77 -7.62 -2.94 -16.94
C GLN A 77 -7.80 -3.44 -18.39
N GLU A 78 -6.79 -4.13 -18.88
CA GLU A 78 -6.78 -4.64 -20.26
C GLU A 78 -6.72 -6.16 -20.25
N ARG A 79 -7.14 -6.79 -21.35
CA ARG A 79 -6.98 -8.23 -21.49
C ARG A 79 -5.51 -8.56 -21.71
N ASN A 80 -5.04 -9.62 -21.04
CA ASN A 80 -3.69 -10.11 -21.25
C ASN A 80 -3.60 -10.75 -22.65
N PRO A 81 -2.70 -10.27 -23.54
CA PRO A 81 -2.54 -10.87 -24.87
C PRO A 81 -2.12 -12.34 -24.83
N ALA A 82 -1.41 -12.75 -23.77
CA ALA A 82 -0.95 -14.13 -23.60
C ALA A 82 -2.03 -15.05 -23.02
N ASP A 83 -3.00 -14.49 -22.30
CA ASP A 83 -4.11 -15.25 -21.71
C ASP A 83 -5.38 -14.40 -21.71
N ARG A 84 -6.30 -14.66 -22.64
CA ARG A 84 -7.56 -13.91 -22.80
C ARG A 84 -8.48 -13.98 -21.58
N ARG A 85 -8.25 -14.92 -20.64
CA ARG A 85 -9.04 -15.07 -19.42
C ARG A 85 -8.55 -14.17 -18.31
N ALA A 86 -7.32 -13.67 -18.40
CA ALA A 86 -6.70 -12.82 -17.41
C ALA A 86 -6.74 -11.36 -17.86
N ARG A 87 -6.86 -10.46 -16.89
CA ARG A 87 -6.70 -9.01 -17.09
C ARG A 87 -5.36 -8.56 -16.59
N MET A 88 -4.87 -7.45 -17.12
CA MET A 88 -3.68 -6.76 -16.66
C MET A 88 -4.07 -5.40 -16.13
N VAL A 89 -3.51 -5.04 -14.99
CA VAL A 89 -3.66 -3.71 -14.38
C VAL A 89 -2.42 -2.90 -14.71
N THR A 90 -2.62 -1.74 -15.33
CA THR A 90 -1.52 -0.84 -15.71
C THR A 90 -1.87 0.58 -15.25
N LEU A 91 -0.94 1.26 -14.60
CA LEU A 91 -1.13 2.65 -14.21
C LEU A 91 -1.14 3.55 -15.45
N THR A 92 -2.02 4.54 -15.44
CA THR A 92 -1.99 5.64 -16.41
C THR A 92 -0.88 6.63 -16.02
N GLU A 93 -0.65 7.65 -16.84
CA GLU A 93 0.27 8.74 -16.50
C GLU A 93 -0.11 9.39 -15.16
N GLU A 94 -1.41 9.63 -14.94
CA GLU A 94 -1.90 10.17 -13.67
C GLU A 94 -1.67 9.19 -12.50
N GLY A 95 -1.86 7.90 -12.73
CA GLY A 95 -1.56 6.86 -11.75
C GLY A 95 -0.08 6.81 -11.39
N GLU A 96 0.80 6.96 -12.37
CA GLU A 96 2.25 7.00 -12.14
C GLU A 96 2.66 8.22 -11.30
N LYS A 97 2.07 9.38 -11.54
CA LYS A 97 2.31 10.57 -10.73
C LYS A 97 1.93 10.34 -9.26
N VAL A 98 0.77 9.73 -9.03
CA VAL A 98 0.31 9.39 -7.69
C VAL A 98 1.22 8.36 -7.04
N PHE A 99 1.64 7.35 -7.79
CA PHE A 99 2.59 6.32 -7.32
C PHE A 99 3.87 6.97 -6.77
N HIS A 100 4.48 7.85 -7.54
CA HIS A 100 5.72 8.51 -7.13
C HIS A 100 5.50 9.44 -5.94
N ALA A 101 4.44 10.24 -5.95
CA ALA A 101 4.10 11.13 -4.84
C ALA A 101 3.82 10.35 -3.55
N SER A 102 3.17 9.22 -3.65
CA SER A 102 2.82 8.37 -2.50
C SER A 102 4.04 7.70 -1.88
N TYR A 103 4.98 7.30 -2.70
CA TYR A 103 6.25 6.75 -2.21
C TYR A 103 6.99 7.78 -1.36
N ASP A 104 6.99 9.03 -1.81
CA ASP A 104 7.60 10.14 -1.07
C ASP A 104 6.92 10.38 0.27
N LEU A 105 5.59 10.20 0.35
CA LEU A 105 4.86 10.33 1.61
C LEU A 105 5.35 9.33 2.67
N PHE A 106 5.59 8.09 2.28
CA PHE A 106 6.10 7.08 3.19
C PHE A 106 7.48 7.48 3.72
N VAL A 107 8.35 7.92 2.83
CA VAL A 107 9.70 8.38 3.21
C VAL A 107 9.63 9.61 4.12
N GLN A 108 8.74 10.56 3.84
CA GLN A 108 8.55 11.75 4.67
C GLN A 108 8.06 11.40 6.07
N TRP A 109 7.07 10.50 6.16
CA TRP A 109 6.55 10.05 7.46
C TRP A 109 7.63 9.33 8.27
N ASP A 110 8.36 8.42 7.65
CA ASP A 110 9.46 7.72 8.29
C ASP A 110 10.49 8.70 8.86
N LYS A 111 10.89 9.69 8.08
CA LYS A 111 11.86 10.70 8.53
C LYS A 111 11.35 11.48 9.75
N GLU A 112 10.08 11.86 9.71
CA GLU A 112 9.48 12.64 10.80
C GLU A 112 9.34 11.81 12.08
N VAL A 113 8.82 10.61 11.96
CA VAL A 113 8.52 9.74 13.11
C VAL A 113 9.79 9.16 13.74
N LEU A 114 10.78 8.84 12.91
CA LEU A 114 12.01 8.19 13.38
C LEU A 114 13.15 9.18 13.65
N LYS A 115 12.92 10.47 13.55
CA LYS A 115 13.99 11.49 13.68
C LYS A 115 14.73 11.46 15.02
N TYR A 116 14.10 10.95 16.07
CA TYR A 116 14.70 10.86 17.41
C TYR A 116 15.54 9.60 17.62
N LEU A 117 15.55 8.69 16.66
CA LEU A 117 16.33 7.45 16.74
C LEU A 117 17.73 7.64 16.15
N THR A 118 18.71 6.97 16.74
CA THR A 118 20.05 6.85 16.12
C THR A 118 19.96 5.98 14.87
N PRO A 119 20.95 6.06 13.95
CA PRO A 119 20.99 5.17 12.79
C PRO A 119 20.97 3.68 13.18
N SER A 120 21.65 3.31 14.23
CA SER A 120 21.67 1.94 14.77
C SER A 120 20.28 1.49 15.23
N GLN A 121 19.59 2.35 15.98
CA GLN A 121 18.22 2.06 16.44
C GLN A 121 17.24 1.91 15.27
N LYS A 122 17.38 2.72 14.22
CA LYS A 122 16.52 2.59 13.02
C LYS A 122 16.71 1.25 12.33
N VAL A 123 17.94 0.81 12.16
CA VAL A 123 18.27 -0.48 11.54
C VAL A 123 17.69 -1.63 12.37
N GLU A 124 17.89 -1.59 13.69
CA GLU A 124 17.37 -2.60 14.61
C GLU A 124 15.84 -2.65 14.60
N LEU A 125 15.19 -1.50 14.68
CA LEU A 125 13.72 -1.40 14.64
C LEU A 125 13.17 -2.01 13.35
N MET A 126 13.71 -1.62 12.21
CA MET A 126 13.25 -2.10 10.91
C MET A 126 13.46 -3.60 10.76
N GLY A 127 14.60 -4.12 11.20
CA GLY A 127 14.89 -5.56 11.19
C GLY A 127 13.90 -6.36 12.04
N THR A 128 13.64 -5.88 13.24
CA THR A 128 12.71 -6.51 14.17
C THR A 128 11.27 -6.49 13.64
N MET A 129 10.83 -5.36 13.13
CA MET A 129 9.49 -5.22 12.54
C MET A 129 9.29 -6.13 11.33
N LYS A 130 10.29 -6.24 10.47
CA LYS A 130 10.26 -7.14 9.32
C LYS A 130 10.13 -8.60 9.75
N LYS A 131 10.85 -8.99 10.79
CA LYS A 131 10.79 -10.33 11.36
C LYS A 131 9.38 -10.63 11.88
N ILE A 132 8.81 -9.73 12.66
CA ILE A 132 7.45 -9.89 13.19
C ILE A 132 6.44 -10.03 12.05
N ALA A 133 6.52 -9.16 11.05
CA ALA A 133 5.61 -9.20 9.91
C ALA A 133 5.72 -10.49 9.11
N ALA A 134 6.94 -10.99 8.89
CA ALA A 134 7.18 -12.24 8.17
C ALA A 134 6.59 -13.45 8.91
N GLU A 135 6.83 -13.54 10.21
CA GLU A 135 6.28 -14.61 11.06
C GLU A 135 4.74 -14.60 11.04
N ARG A 136 4.13 -13.43 11.13
CA ARG A 136 2.67 -13.30 11.11
C ARG A 136 2.06 -13.70 9.76
N ARG A 137 2.75 -13.44 8.66
CA ARG A 137 2.29 -13.89 7.33
C ARG A 137 2.31 -15.41 7.21
N GLN A 138 3.36 -16.06 7.68
CA GLN A 138 3.45 -17.52 7.68
C GLN A 138 2.31 -18.16 8.46
N MET A 139 1.97 -17.63 9.62
CA MET A 139 0.87 -18.12 10.45
C MET A 139 -0.51 -18.01 9.81
N ARG A 140 -0.72 -17.00 8.94
CA ARG A 140 -2.01 -16.81 8.26
C ARG A 140 -2.24 -17.75 7.08
N HIS A 141 -1.18 -18.37 6.58
CA HIS A 141 -1.23 -19.28 5.43
C HIS A 141 -1.19 -20.76 5.82
N VAL A 142 -1.25 -21.07 7.11
CA VAL A 142 -1.32 -22.44 7.62
C VAL A 142 -2.76 -22.87 7.84
#